data_e6416b5a5e1c82abfcdbc1c6f8c242e0
#
_entry.id   e6416b5a5e1c82abfcdbc1c6f8c242e0
#
_cell.length_a   1.000
_cell.length_b   1.000
_cell.length_c   1.000
_cell.angle_alpha   90.00
_cell.angle_beta   90.00
_cell.angle_gamma   90.00
#
_symmetry.space_group_name_H-M   'P 1'
#
loop_
_entity.id
_entity.type
_entity.pdbx_description
1 polymer ?
#
loop_
_entity_poly.entity_id
_entity_poly.type
_entity_poly.pdbx_seq_one_letter_code
_entity_poly.pdbx_strand_id
1 'polypeptide(L)'
;MVHVEKGNEEAQRLVSNAREEAAKILEEARKEADAIVAAARKSAAETAENTQSEIKLFAGQAVNALKTEITSLLTNQVVSKAVKDFVADKDYLNKFIVSLATQWVADEAIVISTSDAEGLKKFFAANAKAVLDKGVKIEQVNGNKALFTISPADGSYKVNFGEEEFENYFKDFLRPQLVEMLF
;
A
#
# COMPACT_ATOMS: atom_id res chain seq x y z
N MET A 1 92.57 -0.25 35.36
CA MET A 1 91.66 0.90 35.18
C MET A 1 90.91 0.89 33.83
N VAL A 2 91.59 0.68 32.70
CA VAL A 2 90.93 0.74 31.38
C VAL A 2 89.82 -0.22 31.11
N HIS A 3 89.71 -1.38 31.75
CA HIS A 3 88.64 -2.36 31.57
C HIS A 3 87.36 -1.97 32.33
N VAL A 4 87.48 -1.27 33.45
CA VAL A 4 86.30 -0.78 34.24
C VAL A 4 85.67 0.42 33.56
N GLU A 5 86.42 1.28 32.97
CA GLU A 5 85.95 2.43 32.19
C GLU A 5 85.19 2.03 30.95
N LYS A 6 85.70 1.07 30.14
CA LYS A 6 84.98 0.50 28.99
C LYS A 6 83.68 -0.21 29.38
N GLY A 7 83.68 -0.94 30.47
CA GLY A 7 82.48 -1.62 30.96
C GLY A 7 81.40 -0.60 31.40
N ASN A 8 81.81 0.54 31.97
CA ASN A 8 80.91 1.60 32.39
C ASN A 8 80.30 2.34 31.20
N GLU A 9 81.12 2.62 30.19
CA GLU A 9 80.62 3.24 28.90
C GLU A 9 79.63 2.33 28.18
N GLU A 10 79.90 1.03 28.12
CA GLU A 10 79.01 0.06 27.48
C GLU A 10 77.70 -0.12 28.24
N ALA A 11 77.73 -0.11 29.56
CA ALA A 11 76.53 -0.14 30.40
C ALA A 11 75.70 1.16 30.23
N GLN A 12 76.33 2.35 30.18
CA GLN A 12 75.63 3.62 29.90
C GLN A 12 74.97 3.64 28.52
N ARG A 13 75.64 3.13 27.49
CA ARG A 13 75.11 3.02 26.13
C ARG A 13 73.91 2.07 26.06
N LEU A 14 73.99 0.92 26.75
CA LEU A 14 72.91 -0.04 26.84
C LEU A 14 71.69 0.56 27.52
N VAL A 15 71.87 1.27 28.62
CA VAL A 15 70.80 1.97 29.32
C VAL A 15 70.21 3.10 28.52
N SER A 16 71.02 3.87 27.79
CA SER A 16 70.49 4.90 26.85
C SER A 16 69.66 4.31 25.74
N ASN A 17 70.15 3.27 25.08
CA ASN A 17 69.41 2.59 23.99
C ASN A 17 68.10 1.97 24.52
N ALA A 18 68.14 1.33 25.69
CA ALA A 18 66.93 0.78 26.29
C ALA A 18 65.88 1.84 26.63
N ARG A 19 66.32 3.03 27.11
CA ARG A 19 65.43 4.18 27.34
C ARG A 19 64.80 4.75 26.05
N GLU A 20 65.59 4.85 24.97
CA GLU A 20 65.13 5.28 23.68
C GLU A 20 64.09 4.31 23.09
N GLU A 21 64.37 3.01 23.19
CA GLU A 21 63.46 1.96 22.74
C GLU A 21 62.15 1.95 23.56
N ALA A 22 62.23 2.05 24.89
CA ALA A 22 61.05 2.20 25.74
C ALA A 22 60.26 3.46 25.41
N ALA A 23 60.89 4.61 25.11
CA ALA A 23 60.21 5.82 24.70
C ALA A 23 59.47 5.64 23.37
N LYS A 24 60.08 4.99 22.38
CA LYS A 24 59.42 4.67 21.11
C LYS A 24 58.23 3.76 21.30
N ILE A 25 58.35 2.70 22.06
CA ILE A 25 57.27 1.77 22.34
C ILE A 25 56.08 2.51 23.01
N LEU A 26 56.39 3.38 23.98
CA LEU A 26 55.34 4.20 24.64
C LEU A 26 54.66 5.18 23.70
N GLU A 27 55.42 5.81 22.79
CA GLU A 27 54.85 6.71 21.79
C GLU A 27 53.97 5.97 20.76
N GLU A 28 54.41 4.84 20.27
CA GLU A 28 53.65 3.96 19.38
C GLU A 28 52.37 3.47 20.05
N ALA A 29 52.46 2.99 21.29
CA ALA A 29 51.29 2.56 22.03
C ALA A 29 50.25 3.68 22.31
N ARG A 30 50.75 4.90 22.55
CA ARG A 30 49.85 6.06 22.68
C ARG A 30 49.17 6.41 21.32
N LYS A 31 49.89 6.41 20.24
CA LYS A 31 49.33 6.64 18.89
C LYS A 31 48.29 5.59 18.55
N GLU A 32 48.55 4.34 18.86
CA GLU A 32 47.61 3.24 18.61
C GLU A 32 46.35 3.38 19.49
N ALA A 33 46.52 3.70 20.76
CA ALA A 33 45.40 3.97 21.67
C ALA A 33 44.52 5.14 21.23
N ASP A 34 45.15 6.23 20.80
CA ASP A 34 44.42 7.40 20.28
C ASP A 34 43.66 7.06 18.99
N ALA A 35 44.27 6.27 18.09
CA ALA A 35 43.62 5.81 16.87
C ALA A 35 42.42 4.91 17.17
N ILE A 36 42.55 3.99 18.12
CA ILE A 36 41.43 3.11 18.55
C ILE A 36 40.27 3.94 19.12
N VAL A 37 40.59 4.92 19.99
CA VAL A 37 39.57 5.79 20.59
C VAL A 37 38.89 6.65 19.51
N ALA A 38 39.65 7.18 18.58
CA ALA A 38 39.10 7.98 17.47
C ALA A 38 38.16 7.13 16.58
N ALA A 39 38.60 5.92 16.22
CA ALA A 39 37.78 4.97 15.45
C ALA A 39 36.49 4.56 16.17
N ALA A 40 36.60 4.29 17.49
CA ALA A 40 35.44 3.94 18.29
C ALA A 40 34.42 5.10 18.40
N ARG A 41 34.89 6.32 18.57
CA ARG A 41 34.03 7.53 18.59
C ARG A 41 33.34 7.74 17.23
N LYS A 42 34.08 7.58 16.13
CA LYS A 42 33.50 7.68 14.79
C LYS A 42 32.42 6.63 14.56
N SER A 43 32.70 5.39 14.87
CA SER A 43 31.73 4.28 14.73
C SER A 43 30.50 4.49 15.61
N ALA A 44 30.66 4.99 16.84
CA ALA A 44 29.54 5.31 17.71
C ALA A 44 28.66 6.45 17.14
N ALA A 45 29.28 7.49 16.56
CA ALA A 45 28.56 8.57 15.94
C ALA A 45 27.78 8.12 14.69
N GLU A 46 28.41 7.33 13.83
CA GLU A 46 27.77 6.75 12.63
C GLU A 46 26.60 5.82 13.03
N THR A 47 26.79 5.00 14.06
CA THR A 47 25.73 4.12 14.58
C THR A 47 24.54 4.94 15.12
N ALA A 48 24.81 6.01 15.86
CA ALA A 48 23.77 6.89 16.40
C ALA A 48 22.97 7.57 15.28
N GLU A 49 23.64 8.08 14.22
CA GLU A 49 23.00 8.72 13.07
C GLU A 49 22.15 7.73 12.27
N ASN A 50 22.70 6.54 12.00
CA ASN A 50 21.98 5.47 11.31
C ASN A 50 20.74 5.03 12.10
N THR A 51 20.89 4.82 13.40
CA THR A 51 19.76 4.44 14.27
C THR A 51 18.67 5.51 14.29
N GLN A 52 19.06 6.79 14.36
CA GLN A 52 18.10 7.89 14.30
C GLN A 52 17.34 7.92 12.97
N SER A 53 18.04 7.67 11.85
CA SER A 53 17.45 7.61 10.52
C SER A 53 16.50 6.43 10.37
N GLU A 54 16.88 5.26 10.87
CA GLU A 54 16.05 4.05 10.89
C GLU A 54 14.79 4.24 11.74
N ILE A 55 14.90 4.86 12.91
CA ILE A 55 13.73 5.17 13.76
C ILE A 55 12.76 6.11 13.03
N LYS A 56 13.26 7.15 12.36
CA LYS A 56 12.42 8.07 11.59
C LYS A 56 11.70 7.34 10.44
N LEU A 57 12.42 6.49 9.71
CA LEU A 57 11.86 5.70 8.63
C LEU A 57 10.77 4.73 9.16
N PHE A 58 11.07 4.01 10.23
CA PHE A 58 10.14 3.08 10.85
C PHE A 58 8.88 3.79 11.36
N ALA A 59 9.03 4.93 12.03
CA ALA A 59 7.90 5.74 12.49
C ALA A 59 7.03 6.21 11.32
N GLY A 60 7.65 6.66 10.22
CA GLY A 60 6.94 7.04 8.99
C GLY A 60 6.16 5.88 8.38
N GLN A 61 6.77 4.70 8.30
CA GLN A 61 6.11 3.48 7.81
C GLN A 61 4.94 3.06 8.71
N ALA A 62 5.11 3.10 10.02
CA ALA A 62 4.06 2.77 10.98
C ALA A 62 2.86 3.71 10.87
N VAL A 63 3.10 5.03 10.74
CA VAL A 63 2.04 6.02 10.53
C VAL A 63 1.32 5.77 9.20
N ASN A 64 2.04 5.49 8.12
CA ASN A 64 1.43 5.21 6.82
C ASN A 64 0.61 3.91 6.83
N ALA A 65 1.10 2.86 7.49
CA ALA A 65 0.36 1.61 7.68
C ALA A 65 -0.94 1.85 8.47
N LEU A 66 -0.89 2.64 9.54
CA LEU A 66 -2.05 3.01 10.34
C LEU A 66 -3.07 3.82 9.52
N LYS A 67 -2.63 4.80 8.73
CA LYS A 67 -3.49 5.56 7.82
C LYS A 67 -4.21 4.64 6.82
N THR A 68 -3.47 3.71 6.23
CA THR A 68 -4.02 2.73 5.29
C THR A 68 -5.08 1.85 5.94
N GLU A 69 -4.81 1.35 7.15
CA GLU A 69 -5.73 0.49 7.89
C GLU A 69 -7.02 1.23 8.29
N ILE A 70 -6.89 2.44 8.82
CA ILE A 70 -8.05 3.30 9.15
C ILE A 70 -8.91 3.55 7.91
N THR A 71 -8.28 3.94 6.80
CA THR A 71 -8.98 4.20 5.53
C THR A 71 -9.70 2.94 5.05
N SER A 72 -9.04 1.78 5.10
CA SER A 72 -9.63 0.50 4.68
C SER A 72 -10.82 0.11 5.55
N LEU A 73 -10.72 0.24 6.86
CA LEU A 73 -11.82 -0.06 7.78
C LEU A 73 -13.03 0.84 7.53
N LEU A 74 -12.82 2.15 7.41
CA LEU A 74 -13.89 3.10 7.14
C LEU A 74 -14.52 2.87 5.77
N THR A 75 -13.71 2.68 4.73
CA THR A 75 -14.19 2.40 3.37
C THR A 75 -15.03 1.14 3.36
N ASN A 76 -14.55 0.06 3.96
CA ASN A 76 -15.27 -1.21 4.00
C ASN A 76 -16.63 -1.08 4.70
N GLN A 77 -16.68 -0.44 5.86
CA GLN A 77 -17.94 -0.29 6.61
C GLN A 77 -18.97 0.58 5.86
N VAL A 78 -18.52 1.72 5.32
CA VAL A 78 -19.42 2.66 4.63
C VAL A 78 -19.91 2.05 3.32
N VAL A 79 -19.03 1.49 2.52
CA VAL A 79 -19.37 0.95 1.19
C VAL A 79 -20.26 -0.29 1.34
N SER A 80 -19.90 -1.27 2.16
CA SER A 80 -20.71 -2.48 2.33
C SER A 80 -22.13 -2.15 2.80
N LYS A 81 -22.29 -1.18 3.70
CA LYS A 81 -23.62 -0.75 4.14
C LYS A 81 -24.37 -0.06 2.99
N ALA A 82 -23.73 0.88 2.30
CA ALA A 82 -24.35 1.63 1.20
C ALA A 82 -24.79 0.70 0.06
N VAL A 83 -23.94 -0.30 -0.31
CA VAL A 83 -24.28 -1.28 -1.35
C VAL A 83 -25.44 -2.17 -0.92
N LYS A 84 -25.47 -2.65 0.32
CA LYS A 84 -26.60 -3.43 0.83
C LYS A 84 -27.91 -2.64 0.81
N ASP A 85 -27.88 -1.39 1.26
CA ASP A 85 -29.05 -0.51 1.24
C ASP A 85 -29.52 -0.25 -0.21
N PHE A 86 -28.57 -0.02 -1.14
CA PHE A 86 -28.85 0.15 -2.56
C PHE A 86 -29.49 -1.09 -3.21
N VAL A 87 -28.96 -2.27 -2.91
CA VAL A 87 -29.46 -3.54 -3.47
C VAL A 87 -30.82 -3.91 -2.89
N ALA A 88 -31.07 -3.58 -1.63
CA ALA A 88 -32.35 -3.82 -0.97
C ALA A 88 -33.47 -2.96 -1.55
N ASP A 89 -33.17 -1.78 -2.07
CA ASP A 89 -34.14 -0.89 -2.71
C ASP A 89 -34.31 -1.25 -4.20
N LYS A 90 -35.29 -2.13 -4.47
CA LYS A 90 -35.60 -2.60 -5.83
C LYS A 90 -35.94 -1.48 -6.80
N ASP A 91 -36.62 -0.42 -6.34
CA ASP A 91 -37.00 0.69 -7.20
C ASP A 91 -35.77 1.50 -7.65
N TYR A 92 -34.85 1.75 -6.72
CA TYR A 92 -33.61 2.43 -6.99
C TYR A 92 -32.69 1.59 -7.89
N LEU A 93 -32.56 0.29 -7.64
CA LEU A 93 -31.80 -0.63 -8.48
C LEU A 93 -32.36 -0.67 -9.91
N ASN A 94 -33.67 -0.74 -10.09
CA ASN A 94 -34.31 -0.74 -11.40
C ASN A 94 -34.08 0.60 -12.15
N LYS A 95 -34.14 1.72 -11.46
CA LYS A 95 -33.77 3.04 -12.05
C LYS A 95 -32.31 3.08 -12.51
N PHE A 96 -31.42 2.51 -11.71
CA PHE A 96 -30.01 2.40 -12.05
C PHE A 96 -29.81 1.53 -13.32
N ILE A 97 -30.47 0.37 -13.41
CA ILE A 97 -30.42 -0.51 -14.59
C ILE A 97 -30.95 0.23 -15.82
N VAL A 98 -32.05 0.97 -15.71
CA VAL A 98 -32.56 1.79 -16.83
C VAL A 98 -31.55 2.85 -17.27
N SER A 99 -30.87 3.51 -16.34
CA SER A 99 -29.85 4.51 -16.65
C SER A 99 -28.67 3.90 -17.43
N LEU A 100 -28.17 2.75 -16.97
CA LEU A 100 -27.10 2.00 -17.68
C LEU A 100 -27.56 1.55 -19.06
N ALA A 101 -28.74 0.93 -19.15
CA ALA A 101 -29.29 0.45 -20.40
C ALA A 101 -29.45 1.59 -21.42
N THR A 102 -29.85 2.77 -20.97
CA THR A 102 -30.00 3.96 -21.82
C THR A 102 -28.66 4.40 -22.44
N GLN A 103 -27.57 4.30 -21.70
CA GLN A 103 -26.25 4.65 -22.19
C GLN A 103 -25.72 3.59 -23.18
N TRP A 104 -25.88 2.31 -22.85
CA TRP A 104 -25.32 1.21 -23.65
C TRP A 104 -26.10 0.95 -24.94
N VAL A 105 -27.43 1.04 -24.91
CA VAL A 105 -28.26 0.83 -26.09
C VAL A 105 -28.09 1.92 -27.15
N ALA A 106 -27.40 3.00 -26.81
CA ALA A 106 -27.08 4.05 -27.82
C ALA A 106 -26.10 3.54 -28.88
N ASP A 107 -25.23 2.59 -28.51
CA ASP A 107 -24.19 2.05 -29.39
C ASP A 107 -24.63 0.72 -30.03
N GLU A 108 -25.33 -0.16 -29.30
CA GLU A 108 -25.70 -1.49 -29.76
C GLU A 108 -26.91 -2.06 -28.97
N ALA A 109 -27.59 -3.07 -29.56
CA ALA A 109 -28.63 -3.81 -28.86
C ALA A 109 -28.01 -4.63 -27.69
N ILE A 110 -28.67 -4.65 -26.54
CA ILE A 110 -28.16 -5.29 -25.31
C ILE A 110 -29.13 -6.32 -24.74
N VAL A 111 -28.57 -7.28 -24.00
CA VAL A 111 -29.30 -8.28 -23.22
C VAL A 111 -29.02 -8.06 -21.75
N ILE A 112 -30.06 -7.86 -20.95
CA ILE A 112 -29.99 -7.77 -19.49
C ILE A 112 -30.51 -9.09 -18.92
N SER A 113 -29.67 -9.82 -18.19
CA SER A 113 -30.06 -11.05 -17.53
C SER A 113 -30.14 -10.83 -16.03
N THR A 114 -31.27 -11.18 -15.42
CA THR A 114 -31.53 -11.00 -13.98
C THR A 114 -32.41 -12.13 -13.44
N SER A 115 -32.40 -12.32 -12.11
CA SER A 115 -33.29 -13.27 -11.43
C SER A 115 -34.74 -12.78 -11.35
N ASP A 116 -35.02 -11.48 -11.54
CA ASP A 116 -36.36 -10.88 -11.52
C ASP A 116 -36.68 -10.21 -12.88
N ALA A 117 -36.61 -11.00 -13.95
CA ALA A 117 -36.84 -10.47 -15.29
C ALA A 117 -38.27 -9.95 -15.48
N GLU A 118 -39.27 -10.56 -14.87
CA GLU A 118 -40.68 -10.12 -14.95
C GLU A 118 -40.89 -8.76 -14.27
N GLY A 119 -40.34 -8.59 -13.06
CA GLY A 119 -40.40 -7.30 -12.36
C GLY A 119 -39.69 -6.19 -13.12
N LEU A 120 -38.49 -6.50 -13.65
CA LEU A 120 -37.72 -5.55 -14.44
C LEU A 120 -38.42 -5.18 -15.77
N LYS A 121 -39.01 -6.14 -16.49
CA LYS A 121 -39.81 -5.87 -17.71
C LYS A 121 -40.96 -4.93 -17.43
N LYS A 122 -41.71 -5.17 -16.34
CA LYS A 122 -42.82 -4.30 -15.94
C LYS A 122 -42.34 -2.87 -15.63
N PHE A 123 -41.21 -2.78 -14.93
CA PHE A 123 -40.63 -1.49 -14.61
C PHE A 123 -40.19 -0.70 -15.86
N PHE A 124 -39.49 -1.36 -16.81
CA PHE A 124 -39.12 -0.75 -18.10
C PHE A 124 -40.34 -0.34 -18.92
N ALA A 125 -41.34 -1.17 -18.99
CA ALA A 125 -42.58 -0.84 -19.72
C ALA A 125 -43.27 0.38 -19.17
N ALA A 126 -43.27 0.57 -17.84
CA ALA A 126 -43.89 1.71 -17.20
C ALA A 126 -43.06 2.99 -17.24
N ASN A 127 -41.72 2.89 -17.13
CA ASN A 127 -40.86 4.04 -16.89
C ASN A 127 -39.87 4.33 -18.02
N ALA A 128 -39.58 3.36 -18.91
CA ALA A 128 -38.51 3.46 -19.90
C ALA A 128 -38.84 2.68 -21.21
N LYS A 129 -40.09 2.69 -21.65
CA LYS A 129 -40.55 1.97 -22.85
C LYS A 129 -39.71 2.29 -24.10
N ALA A 130 -39.34 3.55 -24.28
CA ALA A 130 -38.50 3.97 -25.39
C ALA A 130 -37.10 3.31 -25.41
N VAL A 131 -36.61 2.89 -24.24
CA VAL A 131 -35.30 2.18 -24.12
C VAL A 131 -35.45 0.71 -24.51
N LEU A 132 -36.56 0.06 -24.14
CA LEU A 132 -36.90 -1.29 -24.62
C LEU A 132 -37.01 -1.32 -26.16
N ASP A 133 -37.71 -0.35 -26.75
CA ASP A 133 -37.94 -0.27 -28.20
C ASP A 133 -36.63 -0.04 -29.01
N LYS A 134 -35.57 0.43 -28.35
CA LYS A 134 -34.23 0.61 -28.96
C LYS A 134 -33.38 -0.69 -28.99
N GLY A 135 -33.89 -1.82 -28.50
CA GLY A 135 -33.20 -3.11 -28.61
C GLY A 135 -32.71 -3.69 -27.29
N VAL A 136 -33.29 -3.30 -26.17
CA VAL A 136 -33.05 -3.95 -24.87
C VAL A 136 -33.87 -5.22 -24.75
N LYS A 137 -33.21 -6.38 -24.56
CA LYS A 137 -33.83 -7.64 -24.17
C LYS A 137 -33.60 -7.93 -22.71
N ILE A 138 -34.64 -8.39 -22.02
CA ILE A 138 -34.53 -8.78 -20.60
C ILE A 138 -34.83 -10.27 -20.47
N GLU A 139 -33.88 -11.02 -19.93
CA GLU A 139 -33.94 -12.47 -19.82
C GLU A 139 -33.87 -12.95 -18.38
N GLN A 140 -34.59 -14.02 -18.10
CA GLN A 140 -34.55 -14.69 -16.79
C GLN A 140 -33.35 -15.60 -16.70
N VAL A 141 -32.54 -15.43 -15.64
CA VAL A 141 -31.43 -16.35 -15.33
C VAL A 141 -31.55 -16.79 -13.88
N ASN A 142 -31.57 -18.10 -13.65
CA ASN A 142 -31.62 -18.68 -12.31
C ASN A 142 -30.22 -19.06 -11.83
N GLY A 143 -29.94 -18.85 -10.53
CA GLY A 143 -28.68 -19.30 -9.91
C GLY A 143 -27.49 -18.39 -10.18
N ASN A 144 -27.69 -17.20 -10.72
CA ASN A 144 -26.62 -16.22 -10.90
C ASN A 144 -26.25 -15.56 -9.55
N LYS A 145 -24.97 -15.44 -9.23
CA LYS A 145 -24.51 -14.70 -8.06
C LYS A 145 -24.64 -13.18 -8.24
N ALA A 146 -24.61 -12.72 -9.51
CA ALA A 146 -24.80 -11.31 -9.83
C ALA A 146 -26.28 -10.92 -9.74
N LEU A 147 -26.56 -9.70 -9.33
CA LEU A 147 -27.91 -9.12 -9.31
C LEU A 147 -28.50 -9.03 -10.72
N PHE A 148 -27.67 -8.59 -11.65
CA PHE A 148 -27.97 -8.60 -13.09
C PHE A 148 -26.64 -8.61 -13.88
N THR A 149 -26.76 -8.93 -15.16
CA THR A 149 -25.66 -8.85 -16.11
C THR A 149 -26.10 -8.11 -17.37
N ILE A 150 -25.18 -7.42 -18.02
CA ILE A 150 -25.43 -6.79 -19.32
C ILE A 150 -24.43 -7.37 -20.32
N SER A 151 -24.91 -7.70 -21.49
CA SER A 151 -24.09 -8.13 -22.63
C SER A 151 -24.63 -7.54 -23.93
N PRO A 152 -23.78 -7.34 -24.95
CA PRO A 152 -24.26 -7.06 -26.31
C PRO A 152 -25.14 -8.20 -26.83
N ALA A 153 -25.97 -7.92 -27.80
CA ALA A 153 -26.86 -8.92 -28.40
C ALA A 153 -26.10 -10.05 -29.11
N ASP A 154 -24.87 -9.81 -29.56
CA ASP A 154 -23.97 -10.80 -30.15
C ASP A 154 -23.28 -11.71 -29.13
N GLY A 155 -23.35 -11.34 -27.83
CA GLY A 155 -22.73 -12.13 -26.75
C GLY A 155 -21.20 -12.03 -26.66
N SER A 156 -20.58 -11.06 -27.34
CA SER A 156 -19.12 -10.92 -27.41
C SER A 156 -18.46 -10.76 -26.04
N TYR A 157 -19.13 -10.11 -25.11
CA TYR A 157 -18.70 -10.00 -23.71
C TYR A 157 -19.91 -9.95 -22.75
N LYS A 158 -19.62 -10.08 -21.46
CA LYS A 158 -20.64 -10.00 -20.41
C LYS A 158 -20.08 -9.25 -19.22
N VAL A 159 -20.81 -8.26 -18.75
CA VAL A 159 -20.49 -7.49 -17.55
C VAL A 159 -21.43 -7.91 -16.43
N ASN A 160 -20.85 -8.34 -15.32
CA ASN A 160 -21.58 -8.74 -14.13
C ASN A 160 -21.72 -7.55 -13.17
N PHE A 161 -22.92 -7.38 -12.62
CA PHE A 161 -23.23 -6.39 -11.60
C PHE A 161 -23.79 -7.13 -10.38
N GLY A 162 -22.95 -7.34 -9.38
CA GLY A 162 -23.28 -7.95 -8.11
C GLY A 162 -22.90 -7.04 -6.95
N GLU A 163 -23.20 -7.47 -5.73
CA GLU A 163 -22.82 -6.72 -4.53
C GLU A 163 -21.29 -6.55 -4.43
N GLU A 164 -20.54 -7.62 -4.73
CA GLU A 164 -19.09 -7.61 -4.67
C GLU A 164 -18.46 -6.65 -5.69
N GLU A 165 -18.96 -6.63 -6.93
CA GLU A 165 -18.51 -5.75 -8.00
C GLU A 165 -18.78 -4.28 -7.64
N PHE A 166 -19.96 -3.97 -7.10
CA PHE A 166 -20.29 -2.64 -6.60
C PHE A 166 -19.40 -2.23 -5.42
N GLU A 167 -19.21 -3.13 -4.45
CA GLU A 167 -18.33 -2.85 -3.32
C GLU A 167 -16.90 -2.53 -3.76
N ASN A 168 -16.34 -3.34 -4.66
CA ASN A 168 -14.98 -3.14 -5.15
C ASN A 168 -14.85 -1.82 -5.92
N TYR A 169 -15.77 -1.52 -6.81
CA TYR A 169 -15.79 -0.28 -7.56
C TYR A 169 -15.85 0.96 -6.64
N PHE A 170 -16.78 0.97 -5.69
CA PHE A 170 -16.92 2.09 -4.76
C PHE A 170 -15.76 2.19 -3.77
N LYS A 171 -15.16 1.08 -3.35
CA LYS A 171 -13.97 1.09 -2.50
C LYS A 171 -12.79 1.73 -3.22
N ASP A 172 -12.55 1.37 -4.47
CA ASP A 172 -11.46 1.93 -5.26
C ASP A 172 -11.67 3.43 -5.55
N PHE A 173 -12.91 3.83 -5.80
CA PHE A 173 -13.27 5.23 -6.02
C PHE A 173 -13.15 6.10 -4.76
N LEU A 174 -13.60 5.59 -3.61
CA LEU A 174 -13.65 6.37 -2.36
C LEU A 174 -12.34 6.40 -1.59
N ARG A 175 -11.50 5.38 -1.73
CA ARG A 175 -10.24 5.28 -0.99
C ARG A 175 -9.34 6.51 -1.10
N PRO A 176 -9.00 7.02 -2.30
CA PRO A 176 -8.15 8.21 -2.42
C PRO A 176 -8.78 9.45 -1.79
N GLN A 177 -10.09 9.62 -1.94
CA GLN A 177 -10.82 10.76 -1.37
C GLN A 177 -10.82 10.73 0.16
N LEU A 178 -11.00 9.54 0.74
CA LEU A 178 -10.95 9.37 2.21
C LEU A 178 -9.54 9.64 2.76
N VAL A 179 -8.50 9.22 2.06
CA VAL A 179 -7.13 9.54 2.46
C VAL A 179 -6.91 11.05 2.50
N GLU A 180 -7.36 11.77 1.48
CA GLU A 180 -7.24 13.24 1.41
C GLU A 180 -8.07 13.96 2.47
N MET A 181 -9.24 13.42 2.81
CA MET A 181 -10.12 14.02 3.82
C MET A 181 -9.65 13.78 5.26
N LEU A 182 -8.98 12.67 5.52
CA LEU A 182 -8.62 12.25 6.89
C LEU A 182 -7.22 12.66 7.30
N PHE A 183 -6.34 12.89 6.35
CA PHE A 183 -4.89 13.05 6.59
C PHE A 183 -4.24 14.14 5.76
#